data_94203cd3aae17bf995887ff5de80eb85
#
_entry.id   94203cd3aae17bf995887ff5de80eb85
#
_cell.length_a   1.000
_cell.length_b   1.000
_cell.length_c   1.000
_cell.angle_alpha   90.00
_cell.angle_beta   90.00
_cell.angle_gamma   90.00
#
_symmetry.space_group_name_H-M   'P 1'
#
loop_
_entity.id
_entity.type
_entity.pdbx_description
1 polymer ?
#
loop_
_entity_poly.entity_id
_entity_poly.type
_entity_poly.pdbx_seq_one_letter_code
_entity_poly.pdbx_strand_id
1 'polypeptide(L)'
;SVDSKVKEKSLIYFNESKLTGGQFKKMSRNAIDRFLGSTAEGALFTEKIYIGGETTLDISFGDPYNTAVSYSDDFIKALAATLTDLHEGYLAVGGATSVGRGIFSILKINGVKLNECKLEGETNSVVFDKLYETLKALIGKKETENGTHKCQK
;
A
#
# COMPACT_ATOMS: atom_id res chain seq x y z
N SER A 1 4.87 -35.75 18.50
CA SER A 1 4.23 -34.51 19.03
C SER A 1 3.94 -33.62 17.86
N VAL A 2 2.67 -33.38 17.57
CA VAL A 2 2.22 -32.45 16.52
C VAL A 2 2.32 -31.06 17.15
N ASP A 3 3.32 -30.28 16.71
CA ASP A 3 3.38 -28.86 17.03
C ASP A 3 2.11 -28.19 16.49
N SER A 4 1.16 -27.90 17.38
CA SER A 4 0.04 -27.06 17.07
C SER A 4 0.57 -25.64 16.84
N LYS A 5 0.92 -25.32 15.57
CA LYS A 5 1.21 -23.94 15.19
C LYS A 5 -0.01 -23.11 15.52
N VAL A 6 0.10 -22.31 16.56
CA VAL A 6 -0.89 -21.29 16.90
C VAL A 6 -1.02 -20.41 15.66
N LYS A 7 -2.19 -20.43 15.05
CA LYS A 7 -2.46 -19.54 13.90
C LYS A 7 -2.64 -18.12 14.46
N GLU A 8 -1.61 -17.32 14.30
CA GLU A 8 -1.68 -15.91 14.64
C GLU A 8 -2.52 -15.18 13.60
N LYS A 9 -3.42 -14.33 14.08
CA LYS A 9 -4.26 -13.50 13.24
C LYS A 9 -3.48 -12.26 12.78
N SER A 10 -3.73 -11.80 11.55
CA SER A 10 -3.14 -10.55 11.08
C SER A 10 -3.50 -9.38 11.99
N LEU A 11 -2.53 -8.54 12.30
CA LEU A 11 -2.70 -7.31 13.07
C LEU A 11 -2.89 -6.07 12.16
N ILE A 12 -2.90 -6.28 10.85
CA ILE A 12 -3.14 -5.22 9.85
C ILE A 12 -4.41 -5.58 9.09
N TYR A 13 -5.31 -4.61 8.98
CA TYR A 13 -6.56 -4.73 8.24
C TYR A 13 -6.65 -3.62 7.21
N PHE A 14 -7.00 -3.99 5.99
CA PHE A 14 -7.24 -3.08 4.88
C PHE A 14 -8.74 -2.99 4.64
N ASN A 15 -9.27 -1.79 4.64
CA ASN A 15 -10.66 -1.55 4.31
C ASN A 15 -10.86 -1.46 2.79
N GLU A 16 -12.08 -1.72 2.35
CA GLU A 16 -12.48 -1.51 0.97
C GLU A 16 -12.41 -0.02 0.62
N SER A 17 -11.86 0.30 -0.55
CA SER A 17 -11.74 1.67 -1.00
C SER A 17 -12.19 1.82 -2.45
N LYS A 18 -12.84 2.97 -2.74
CA LYS A 18 -13.39 3.28 -4.05
C LYS A 18 -12.42 4.17 -4.83
N LEU A 19 -12.12 3.77 -6.05
CA LEU A 19 -11.35 4.57 -6.99
C LEU A 19 -12.26 5.58 -7.70
N THR A 20 -11.93 6.86 -7.65
CA THR A 20 -12.74 7.96 -8.19
C THR A 20 -11.89 8.91 -9.03
N GLY A 21 -12.52 9.73 -9.89
CA GLY A 21 -11.83 10.78 -10.64
C GLY A 21 -11.03 10.33 -11.87
N GLY A 22 -10.95 9.02 -12.14
CA GLY A 22 -10.29 8.50 -13.33
C GLY A 22 -11.24 8.29 -14.51
N GLN A 23 -10.71 7.77 -15.60
CA GLN A 23 -11.47 7.50 -16.82
C GLN A 23 -11.13 6.14 -17.40
N PHE A 24 -12.12 5.57 -18.10
CA PHE A 24 -11.91 4.34 -18.86
C PHE A 24 -11.28 4.63 -20.21
N LYS A 25 -10.21 3.93 -20.54
CA LYS A 25 -9.55 3.98 -21.85
C LYS A 25 -9.54 2.60 -22.49
N LYS A 26 -9.86 2.54 -23.77
CA LYS A 26 -9.68 1.31 -24.56
C LYS A 26 -8.23 1.21 -24.98
N MET A 27 -7.63 0.05 -24.80
CA MET A 27 -6.27 -0.26 -25.22
C MET A 27 -6.26 -1.57 -25.97
N SER A 28 -5.73 -1.55 -27.19
CA SER A 28 -5.55 -2.75 -28.01
C SER A 28 -4.17 -3.33 -27.76
N ARG A 29 -4.09 -4.63 -27.64
CA ARG A 29 -2.86 -5.39 -27.41
C ARG A 29 -2.78 -6.55 -28.40
N ASN A 30 -1.54 -6.89 -28.76
CA ASN A 30 -1.22 -8.07 -29.55
C ASN A 30 -0.40 -9.03 -28.71
N ALA A 31 -0.66 -10.34 -28.84
CA ALA A 31 0.29 -11.33 -28.37
C ALA A 31 1.37 -11.52 -29.45
N ILE A 32 2.61 -11.57 -29.01
CA ILE A 32 3.77 -11.84 -29.88
C ILE A 32 4.14 -13.30 -29.71
N ASP A 33 4.24 -14.02 -30.82
CA ASP A 33 4.79 -15.37 -30.84
C ASP A 33 6.29 -15.28 -30.54
N ARG A 34 6.71 -15.97 -29.49
CA ARG A 34 8.12 -15.94 -29.03
C ARG A 34 9.07 -16.66 -29.99
N PHE A 35 8.58 -17.57 -30.81
CA PHE A 35 9.39 -18.33 -31.77
C PHE A 35 9.52 -17.60 -33.10
N LEU A 36 8.45 -16.99 -33.56
CA LEU A 36 8.42 -16.32 -34.86
C LEU A 36 8.75 -14.83 -34.77
N GLY A 37 8.73 -14.25 -33.56
CA GLY A 37 8.94 -12.80 -33.38
C GLY A 37 7.85 -11.92 -34.04
N SER A 38 6.76 -12.53 -34.51
CA SER A 38 5.65 -11.87 -35.18
C SER A 38 4.40 -11.87 -34.30
N THR A 39 3.42 -11.05 -34.66
CA THR A 39 2.10 -11.09 -33.99
C THR A 39 1.43 -12.44 -34.26
N ALA A 40 0.96 -13.11 -33.21
CA ALA A 40 0.18 -14.32 -33.35
C ALA A 40 -1.15 -13.99 -34.06
N GLU A 41 -1.56 -14.84 -35.02
CA GLU A 41 -2.77 -14.64 -35.77
C GLU A 41 -4.01 -14.72 -34.85
N GLY A 42 -4.93 -13.74 -34.97
CA GLY A 42 -6.10 -13.64 -34.09
C GLY A 42 -5.86 -13.14 -32.69
N ALA A 43 -4.63 -12.72 -32.35
CA ALA A 43 -4.24 -12.32 -31.01
C ALA A 43 -4.42 -10.82 -30.70
N LEU A 44 -5.15 -10.10 -31.55
CA LEU A 44 -5.55 -8.72 -31.24
C LEU A 44 -6.73 -8.74 -30.28
N PHE A 45 -6.54 -8.20 -29.10
CA PHE A 45 -7.63 -8.04 -28.13
C PHE A 45 -7.68 -6.60 -27.60
N THR A 46 -8.89 -6.15 -27.34
CA THR A 46 -9.12 -4.81 -26.80
C THR A 46 -9.59 -4.91 -25.37
N GLU A 47 -8.86 -4.26 -24.49
CA GLU A 47 -9.17 -4.15 -23.07
C GLU A 47 -9.69 -2.75 -22.73
N LYS A 48 -10.56 -2.69 -21.74
CA LYS A 48 -10.99 -1.45 -21.13
C LYS A 48 -10.24 -1.30 -19.81
N ILE A 49 -9.35 -0.32 -19.72
CA ILE A 49 -8.56 -0.04 -18.54
C ILE A 49 -9.01 1.26 -17.88
N TYR A 50 -8.89 1.33 -16.56
CA TYR A 50 -9.14 2.55 -15.80
C TYR A 50 -7.80 3.27 -15.60
N ILE A 51 -7.73 4.55 -15.94
CA ILE A 51 -6.51 5.35 -15.89
C ILE A 51 -6.76 6.60 -15.06
N GLY A 52 -5.79 6.93 -14.22
CA GLY A 52 -5.87 8.03 -13.28
C GLY A 52 -6.84 7.74 -12.15
N GLY A 53 -7.22 8.78 -11.46
CA GLY A 53 -8.10 8.70 -10.31
C GLY A 53 -7.35 8.66 -8.99
N GLU A 54 -8.12 8.82 -7.94
CA GLU A 54 -7.66 8.86 -6.56
C GLU A 54 -8.48 7.89 -5.72
N THR A 55 -7.86 7.37 -4.68
CA THR A 55 -8.50 6.53 -3.68
C THR A 55 -7.94 6.84 -2.30
N THR A 56 -8.74 6.61 -1.27
CA THR A 56 -8.29 6.65 0.12
C THR A 56 -8.26 5.23 0.63
N LEU A 57 -7.11 4.78 1.06
CA LEU A 57 -6.92 3.48 1.67
C LEU A 57 -6.84 3.65 3.19
N ASP A 58 -7.80 3.06 3.91
CA ASP A 58 -7.77 3.01 5.35
C ASP A 58 -7.10 1.73 5.82
N ILE A 59 -6.03 1.90 6.58
CA ILE A 59 -5.27 0.80 7.18
C ILE A 59 -5.50 0.86 8.69
N SER A 60 -6.09 -0.19 9.24
CA SER A 60 -6.30 -0.33 10.68
C SER A 60 -5.27 -1.27 11.28
N PHE A 61 -4.80 -0.91 12.48
CA PHE A 61 -3.84 -1.67 13.25
C PHE A 61 -4.47 -2.10 14.57
N GLY A 62 -4.25 -3.32 14.99
CA GLY A 62 -4.65 -3.82 16.29
C GLY A 62 -5.28 -5.20 16.27
N ASP A 63 -5.44 -5.76 17.43
CA ASP A 63 -6.30 -6.91 17.67
C ASP A 63 -7.61 -6.38 18.26
N PRO A 64 -8.77 -6.63 17.64
CA PRO A 64 -10.06 -6.19 18.19
C PRO A 64 -10.37 -6.78 19.57
N TYR A 65 -9.66 -7.85 19.96
CA TYR A 65 -9.81 -8.52 21.24
C TYR A 65 -8.69 -8.22 22.25
N ASN A 66 -7.61 -7.57 21.81
CA ASN A 66 -6.47 -7.22 22.65
C ASN A 66 -6.05 -5.77 22.39
N THR A 67 -6.38 -4.88 23.32
CA THR A 67 -6.09 -3.44 23.23
C THR A 67 -4.64 -3.08 23.52
N ALA A 68 -3.82 -4.04 23.97
CA ALA A 68 -2.42 -3.82 24.37
C ALA A 68 -1.42 -4.33 23.32
N VAL A 69 -1.71 -4.20 22.02
CA VAL A 69 -0.78 -4.58 20.97
C VAL A 69 0.26 -3.48 20.82
N SER A 70 1.49 -3.77 21.18
CA SER A 70 2.65 -2.93 20.88
C SER A 70 3.29 -3.39 19.57
N TYR A 71 3.64 -2.44 18.72
CA TYR A 71 4.29 -2.71 17.44
C TYR A 71 5.80 -2.46 17.57
N SER A 72 6.60 -3.44 17.16
CA SER A 72 8.04 -3.29 17.16
C SER A 72 8.48 -2.19 16.16
N ASP A 73 9.61 -1.57 16.43
CA ASP A 73 10.22 -0.60 15.52
C ASP A 73 10.52 -1.21 14.15
N ASP A 74 10.90 -2.49 14.10
CA ASP A 74 11.13 -3.22 12.86
C ASP A 74 9.85 -3.39 12.03
N PHE A 75 8.71 -3.58 12.69
CA PHE A 75 7.42 -3.61 12.00
C PHE A 75 7.10 -2.26 11.33
N ILE A 76 7.31 -1.16 12.05
CA ILE A 76 7.07 0.20 11.53
C ILE A 76 8.01 0.48 10.36
N LYS A 77 9.28 0.09 10.45
CA LYS A 77 10.25 0.21 9.35
C LYS A 77 9.85 -0.61 8.13
N ALA A 78 9.42 -1.87 8.32
CA ALA A 78 8.96 -2.72 7.23
C ALA A 78 7.73 -2.14 6.52
N LEU A 79 6.78 -1.58 7.27
CA LEU A 79 5.62 -0.90 6.71
C LEU A 79 6.02 0.37 5.94
N ALA A 80 6.92 1.18 6.50
CA ALA A 80 7.44 2.38 5.83
C ALA A 80 8.15 2.02 4.53
N ALA A 81 8.98 0.97 4.51
CA ALA A 81 9.65 0.49 3.30
C ALA A 81 8.63 0.02 2.24
N THR A 82 7.62 -0.75 2.63
CA THR A 82 6.56 -1.21 1.73
C THR A 82 5.78 -0.04 1.10
N LEU A 83 5.46 0.98 1.90
CA LEU A 83 4.78 2.18 1.40
C LEU A 83 5.70 3.04 0.52
N THR A 84 7.00 3.06 0.79
CA THR A 84 8.00 3.70 -0.09
C THR A 84 8.03 3.01 -1.45
N ASP A 85 8.12 1.69 -1.48
CA ASP A 85 8.12 0.90 -2.72
C ASP A 85 6.82 1.11 -3.51
N LEU A 86 5.68 1.21 -2.84
CA LEU A 86 4.40 1.53 -3.46
C LEU A 86 4.42 2.94 -4.07
N HIS A 87 4.94 3.93 -3.35
CA HIS A 87 5.01 5.32 -3.80
C HIS A 87 5.94 5.49 -5.01
N GLU A 88 7.08 4.82 -5.01
CA GLU A 88 8.08 4.87 -6.07
C GLU A 88 7.71 3.97 -7.29
N GLY A 89 6.66 3.17 -7.17
CA GLY A 89 6.18 2.30 -8.25
C GLY A 89 6.92 0.96 -8.35
N TYR A 90 7.76 0.61 -7.38
CA TYR A 90 8.40 -0.71 -7.32
C TYR A 90 7.41 -1.79 -6.88
N LEU A 91 6.39 -1.43 -6.12
CA LEU A 91 5.31 -2.31 -5.71
C LEU A 91 4.02 -1.94 -6.45
N ALA A 92 3.50 -2.87 -7.23
CA ALA A 92 2.22 -2.73 -7.92
C ALA A 92 1.13 -3.55 -7.23
N VAL A 93 -0.10 -3.04 -7.19
CA VAL A 93 -1.24 -3.66 -6.51
C VAL A 93 -2.28 -4.14 -7.50
N GLY A 94 -2.83 -5.33 -7.27
CA GLY A 94 -3.91 -5.91 -8.07
C GLY A 94 -3.43 -6.81 -9.19
N GLY A 95 -4.25 -6.95 -10.23
CA GLY A 95 -3.99 -7.82 -11.37
C GLY A 95 -3.23 -7.11 -12.50
N ALA A 96 -2.61 -7.92 -13.37
CA ALA A 96 -1.89 -7.46 -14.56
C ALA A 96 -0.73 -6.49 -14.26
N THR A 97 -0.06 -6.67 -13.12
CA THR A 97 1.10 -5.87 -12.70
C THR A 97 2.29 -6.02 -13.64
N SER A 98 2.46 -7.21 -14.23
CA SER A 98 3.51 -7.49 -15.23
C SER A 98 3.43 -6.65 -16.51
N VAL A 99 2.30 -6.02 -16.75
CA VAL A 99 2.07 -5.12 -17.88
C VAL A 99 1.91 -3.66 -17.45
N GLY A 100 2.43 -3.31 -16.28
CA GLY A 100 2.50 -1.94 -15.77
C GLY A 100 1.17 -1.41 -15.20
N ARG A 101 0.30 -2.31 -14.69
CA ARG A 101 -0.93 -1.90 -14.00
C ARG A 101 -0.74 -1.91 -12.48
N GLY A 102 -1.64 -1.19 -11.79
CA GLY A 102 -1.65 -1.16 -10.34
C GLY A 102 -0.54 -0.30 -9.73
N ILE A 103 0.02 0.63 -10.49
CA ILE A 103 1.01 1.59 -10.00
C ILE A 103 0.25 2.74 -9.33
N PHE A 104 0.59 3.00 -8.07
CA PHE A 104 0.03 4.07 -7.27
C PHE A 104 1.14 4.93 -6.68
N SER A 105 0.84 6.22 -6.51
CA SER A 105 1.69 7.13 -5.75
C SER A 105 0.92 7.64 -4.54
N ILE A 106 1.57 7.69 -3.39
CA ILE A 106 0.96 8.18 -2.16
C ILE A 106 1.06 9.72 -2.14
N LEU A 107 -0.07 10.38 -2.12
CA LEU A 107 -0.13 11.85 -2.07
C LEU A 107 -0.08 12.36 -0.63
N LYS A 108 -0.79 11.68 0.28
CA LYS A 108 -0.93 12.07 1.69
C LYS A 108 -1.02 10.84 2.58
N ILE A 109 -0.51 10.96 3.80
CA ILE A 109 -0.76 10.01 4.88
C ILE A 109 -1.30 10.78 6.07
N ASN A 110 -2.51 10.44 6.52
CA ASN A 110 -3.20 11.10 7.63
C ASN A 110 -3.15 12.64 7.56
N GLY A 111 -3.40 13.19 6.37
CA GLY A 111 -3.37 14.62 6.10
C GLY A 111 -1.98 15.21 5.82
N VAL A 112 -0.89 14.50 6.08
CA VAL A 112 0.48 14.95 5.77
C VAL A 112 0.79 14.67 4.31
N LYS A 113 1.09 15.72 3.54
CA LYS A 113 1.48 15.58 2.13
C LYS A 113 2.90 15.03 2.00
N LEU A 114 3.10 14.06 1.11
CA LEU A 114 4.40 13.48 0.78
C LEU A 114 5.09 14.20 -0.40
N ASN A 115 4.30 14.75 -1.32
CA ASN A 115 4.78 15.24 -2.63
C ASN A 115 5.47 16.61 -2.64
N GLU A 116 5.72 17.25 -1.49
CA GLU A 116 6.39 18.56 -1.49
C GLU A 116 7.92 18.48 -1.58
N CYS A 117 8.49 17.26 -1.76
CA CYS A 117 9.94 17.02 -1.73
C CYS A 117 10.50 16.32 -2.98
N LYS A 118 9.94 16.51 -4.17
CA LYS A 118 10.71 16.20 -5.39
C LYS A 118 11.51 17.44 -5.82
N LEU A 119 12.51 17.78 -5.06
CA LEU A 119 13.66 18.49 -5.58
C LEU A 119 14.47 17.46 -6.38
N GLU A 120 14.83 17.80 -7.64
CA GLU A 120 15.67 16.94 -8.48
C GLU A 120 16.95 16.57 -7.70
N GLY A 121 17.11 15.30 -7.36
CA GLY A 121 18.25 14.76 -6.62
C GLY A 121 17.99 14.18 -5.24
N GLU A 122 16.76 14.20 -4.72
CA GLU A 122 16.46 13.55 -3.43
C GLU A 122 16.35 12.04 -3.60
N THR A 123 17.12 11.32 -2.79
CA THR A 123 17.17 9.86 -2.73
C THR A 123 15.93 9.30 -2.04
N ASN A 124 15.57 8.05 -2.32
CA ASN A 124 14.49 7.26 -1.70
C ASN A 124 14.50 7.29 -0.17
N SER A 125 15.62 7.67 0.46
CA SER A 125 15.75 7.82 1.90
C SER A 125 14.83 8.88 2.50
N VAL A 126 14.60 10.00 1.81
CA VAL A 126 13.77 11.11 2.34
C VAL A 126 12.30 10.71 2.43
N VAL A 127 11.79 10.00 1.45
CA VAL A 127 10.40 9.49 1.46
C VAL A 127 10.23 8.46 2.57
N PHE A 128 11.18 7.53 2.69
CA PHE A 128 11.18 6.53 3.75
C PHE A 128 11.20 7.17 5.14
N ASP A 129 12.11 8.10 5.39
CA ASP A 129 12.24 8.76 6.70
C ASP A 129 10.95 9.50 7.09
N LYS A 130 10.34 10.21 6.13
CA LYS A 130 9.08 10.92 6.35
C LYS A 130 7.92 9.97 6.63
N LEU A 131 7.84 8.85 5.90
CA LEU A 131 6.86 7.79 6.13
C LEU A 131 7.05 7.15 7.50
N TYR A 132 8.28 6.78 7.83
CA TYR A 132 8.62 6.16 9.11
C TYR A 132 8.25 7.05 10.30
N GLU A 133 8.66 8.32 10.30
CA GLU A 133 8.33 9.26 11.36
C GLU A 133 6.81 9.49 11.49
N THR A 134 6.11 9.60 10.36
CA THR A 134 4.64 9.75 10.37
C THR A 134 3.96 8.51 10.96
N LEU A 135 4.36 7.32 10.55
CA LEU A 135 3.81 6.06 11.07
C LEU A 135 4.12 5.87 12.55
N LYS A 136 5.34 6.16 12.97
CA LYS A 136 5.76 6.09 14.37
C LYS A 136 4.94 7.02 15.25
N ALA A 137 4.69 8.25 14.81
CA ALA A 137 3.85 9.19 15.50
C ALA A 137 2.37 8.77 15.59
N LEU A 138 1.85 8.10 14.56
CA LEU A 138 0.47 7.63 14.52
C LEU A 138 0.25 6.39 15.39
N ILE A 139 1.17 5.44 15.32
CA ILE A 139 1.09 4.18 16.06
C ILE A 139 1.39 4.42 17.54
N GLY A 140 2.39 5.25 17.87
CA GLY A 140 2.75 5.55 19.24
C GLY A 140 1.71 6.38 20.02
N LYS A 141 0.87 7.17 19.36
CA LYS A 141 -0.22 7.91 20.01
C LYS A 141 -1.31 7.01 20.59
N LYS A 142 -1.52 5.82 20.04
CA LYS A 142 -2.51 4.86 20.59
C LYS A 142 -2.11 4.28 21.94
N GLU A 143 -0.83 4.27 22.29
CA GLU A 143 -0.36 3.77 23.59
C GLU A 143 -0.68 4.72 24.75
N THR A 144 -0.81 6.03 24.49
CA THR A 144 -1.05 7.04 25.53
C THR A 144 -2.54 7.27 25.83
N GLU A 145 -3.45 7.00 24.90
CA GLU A 145 -4.90 7.19 25.13
C GLU A 145 -5.56 6.05 25.91
N ASN A 146 -4.99 4.85 25.88
CA ASN A 146 -5.51 3.70 26.62
C ASN A 146 -5.08 3.61 28.10
N GLY A 147 -4.24 4.56 28.57
CA GLY A 147 -3.70 4.57 29.94
C GLY A 147 -4.56 5.26 31.01
N THR A 148 -5.69 5.89 30.67
CA THR A 148 -6.43 6.78 31.60
C THR A 148 -7.91 6.43 31.81
N HIS A 149 -8.32 5.20 31.66
CA HIS A 149 -9.59 4.74 32.25
C HIS A 149 -9.35 4.01 33.57
N LYS A 150 -9.02 4.75 34.62
CA LYS A 150 -9.23 4.29 35.98
C LYS A 150 -10.73 4.27 36.25
N CYS A 151 -11.29 3.09 36.41
CA CYS A 151 -12.58 2.90 37.07
C CYS A 151 -12.55 3.55 38.44
N GLN A 152 -13.34 4.60 38.63
CA GLN A 152 -13.77 5.00 39.95
C GLN A 152 -15.04 4.19 40.28
N LYS A 153 -14.96 3.47 41.39
CA LYS A 153 -16.06 2.77 42.01
C LYS A 153 -17.08 3.78 42.56
#